data_fa4646dc1ef3bb1d00cddab8fd9466c1
#
_entry.id   fa4646dc1ef3bb1d00cddab8fd9466c1
#
_cell.length_a   1.000
_cell.length_b   1.000
_cell.length_c   1.000
_cell.angle_alpha   90.00
_cell.angle_beta   90.00
_cell.angle_gamma   90.00
#
_symmetry.space_group_name_H-M   'P 1'
#
loop_
_entity.id
_entity.type
_entity.pdbx_description
1 polymer ?
#
loop_
_entity_poly.entity_id
_entity_poly.type
_entity_poly.pdbx_seq_one_letter_code
_entity_poly.pdbx_strand_id
1 'polypeptide(L)'
;IRFVICGVVICLFASVKDKATYRPVKASLIPLLLSGVFAIILHYGFTYLGLGLTDSSKTALIKQVGALFYVCFSFLFIKEDTPTVKKIVAAAVGFLGIIVLNINSEGFSFALGDLLILCASFCTVFSNVISKKVFVKVSPITSTGISQLFGGAVLLAVGFAMGGNVHFRWDSSLLIMVYICVASIV
;
A
#
# COMPACT_ATOMS: atom_id res chain seq x y z
N ILE A 1 -6.41 -13.39 0.18
CA ILE A 1 -5.66 -14.48 0.85
C ILE A 1 -4.26 -14.00 1.20
N ARG A 2 -3.48 -13.46 0.24
CA ARG A 2 -2.10 -12.99 0.45
C ARG A 2 -1.91 -12.16 1.73
N PHE A 3 -2.70 -11.11 1.92
CA PHE A 3 -2.57 -10.20 3.06
C PHE A 3 -2.88 -10.86 4.41
N VAL A 4 -3.82 -11.81 4.41
CA VAL A 4 -4.15 -12.56 5.63
C VAL A 4 -2.99 -13.46 6.02
N ILE A 5 -2.43 -14.21 5.07
CA ILE A 5 -1.27 -15.09 5.31
C ILE A 5 -0.08 -14.26 5.82
N CYS A 6 0.28 -13.18 5.10
CA CYS A 6 1.37 -12.30 5.50
C CYS A 6 1.13 -11.67 6.87
N GLY A 7 -0.10 -11.21 7.14
CA GLY A 7 -0.47 -10.64 8.42
C GLY A 7 -0.33 -11.64 9.58
N VAL A 8 -0.75 -12.89 9.36
CA VAL A 8 -0.58 -13.96 10.37
C VAL A 8 0.89 -14.22 10.64
N VAL A 9 1.71 -14.40 9.60
CA VAL A 9 3.15 -14.68 9.75
C VAL A 9 3.85 -13.52 10.47
N ILE A 10 3.57 -12.28 10.10
CA ILE A 10 4.17 -11.11 10.73
C ILE A 10 3.71 -10.98 12.18
N CYS A 11 2.43 -11.24 12.50
CA CYS A 11 1.94 -11.21 13.87
C CYS A 11 2.55 -12.32 14.74
N LEU A 12 2.74 -13.51 14.19
CA LEU A 12 3.43 -14.60 14.89
C LEU A 12 4.88 -14.22 15.19
N PHE A 13 5.59 -13.67 14.21
CA PHE A 13 6.96 -13.19 14.38
C PHE A 13 7.05 -12.06 15.42
N ALA A 14 6.13 -11.10 15.38
CA ALA A 14 6.04 -10.03 16.37
C ALA A 14 5.78 -10.57 17.79
N SER A 15 4.94 -11.60 17.92
CA SER A 15 4.63 -12.23 19.23
C SER A 15 5.85 -12.88 19.87
N VAL A 16 6.74 -13.44 19.05
CA VAL A 16 7.98 -14.07 19.53
C VAL A 16 9.02 -13.02 19.92
N LYS A 17 9.15 -11.95 19.11
CA LYS A 17 10.21 -10.95 19.27
C LYS A 17 9.85 -9.84 20.26
N ASP A 18 8.59 -9.40 20.29
CA ASP A 18 8.13 -8.19 21.00
C ASP A 18 7.02 -8.50 22.04
N LYS A 19 7.26 -9.37 22.99
CA LYS A 19 6.27 -9.72 24.04
C LYS A 19 5.72 -8.53 24.84
N ALA A 20 6.45 -7.41 24.90
CA ALA A 20 6.05 -6.21 25.66
C ALA A 20 5.14 -5.24 24.88
N THR A 21 5.00 -5.38 23.54
CA THR A 21 4.42 -4.35 22.66
C THR A 21 2.89 -4.43 22.58
N TYR A 22 2.25 -5.46 23.11
CA TYR A 22 0.78 -5.61 23.00
C TYR A 22 -0.04 -4.61 23.84
N ARG A 23 0.54 -4.04 24.91
CA ARG A 23 -0.16 -3.05 25.75
C ARG A 23 -0.43 -1.72 25.06
N PRO A 24 0.54 -1.08 24.34
CA PRO A 24 0.29 0.17 23.63
C PRO A 24 -0.61 0.02 22.40
N VAL A 25 -0.78 -1.19 21.86
CA VAL A 25 -1.67 -1.45 20.70
C VAL A 25 -3.11 -1.03 20.99
N LYS A 26 -3.64 -1.28 22.19
CA LYS A 26 -5.02 -0.90 22.56
C LYS A 26 -5.25 0.60 22.49
N ALA A 27 -4.30 1.41 22.92
CA ALA A 27 -4.41 2.88 22.88
C ALA A 27 -4.27 3.46 21.47
N SER A 28 -3.66 2.72 20.53
CA SER A 28 -3.43 3.16 19.15
C SER A 28 -4.25 2.36 18.13
N LEU A 29 -5.27 1.64 18.58
CA LEU A 29 -6.05 0.73 17.73
C LEU A 29 -6.75 1.47 16.58
N ILE A 30 -7.39 2.61 16.87
CA ILE A 30 -8.12 3.39 15.87
C ILE A 30 -7.18 3.87 14.73
N PRO A 31 -6.08 4.57 15.00
CA PRO A 31 -5.18 4.99 13.93
C PRO A 31 -4.51 3.80 13.22
N LEU A 32 -4.30 2.69 13.92
CA LEU A 32 -3.74 1.47 13.34
C LEU A 32 -4.71 0.80 12.37
N LEU A 33 -5.99 0.67 12.72
CA LEU A 33 -7.03 0.16 11.82
C LEU A 33 -7.25 1.12 10.64
N LEU A 34 -7.23 2.42 10.90
CA LEU A 34 -7.35 3.45 9.86
C LEU A 34 -6.19 3.36 8.85
N SER A 35 -4.96 3.15 9.31
CA SER A 35 -3.83 2.90 8.40
C SER A 35 -4.06 1.65 7.54
N GLY A 36 -4.60 0.58 8.11
CA GLY A 36 -4.97 -0.64 7.39
C GLY A 36 -6.06 -0.41 6.33
N VAL A 37 -7.06 0.42 6.63
CA VAL A 37 -8.10 0.83 5.66
C VAL A 37 -7.46 1.51 4.46
N PHE A 38 -6.62 2.51 4.69
CA PHE A 38 -5.97 3.25 3.60
C PHE A 38 -4.91 2.42 2.87
N ALA A 39 -4.07 1.67 3.60
CA ALA A 39 -2.98 0.91 3.02
C ALA A 39 -3.44 -0.30 2.20
N ILE A 40 -4.54 -0.93 2.62
CA ILE A 40 -4.92 -2.23 2.07
C ILE A 40 -6.29 -2.14 1.41
N ILE A 41 -7.34 -1.74 2.14
CA ILE A 41 -8.70 -1.82 1.60
C ILE A 41 -8.86 -0.83 0.43
N LEU A 42 -8.63 0.45 0.68
CA LEU A 42 -8.81 1.48 -0.35
C LEU A 42 -7.72 1.40 -1.42
N HIS A 43 -6.45 1.28 -1.02
CA HIS A 43 -5.34 1.22 -1.97
C HIS A 43 -5.49 0.04 -2.95
N TYR A 44 -5.69 -1.17 -2.45
CA TYR A 44 -5.83 -2.34 -3.33
C TYR A 44 -7.19 -2.44 -3.99
N GLY A 45 -8.26 -1.97 -3.34
CA GLY A 45 -9.58 -1.84 -3.96
C GLY A 45 -9.52 -0.98 -5.23
N PHE A 46 -9.02 0.24 -5.10
CA PHE A 46 -8.83 1.13 -6.26
C PHE A 46 -7.82 0.58 -7.26
N THR A 47 -6.75 -0.07 -6.81
CA THR A 47 -5.75 -0.68 -7.70
C THR A 47 -6.38 -1.78 -8.55
N TYR A 48 -7.14 -2.71 -7.97
CA TYR A 48 -7.75 -3.81 -8.71
C TYR A 48 -8.83 -3.34 -9.68
N LEU A 49 -9.65 -2.38 -9.27
CA LEU A 49 -10.62 -1.75 -10.16
C LEU A 49 -9.94 -1.00 -11.31
N GLY A 50 -8.90 -0.25 -11.01
CA GLY A 50 -8.12 0.48 -12.01
C GLY A 50 -7.40 -0.43 -12.99
N LEU A 51 -6.79 -1.53 -12.53
CA LEU A 51 -6.13 -2.53 -13.38
C LEU A 51 -7.07 -3.21 -14.37
N GLY A 52 -8.36 -3.30 -14.04
CA GLY A 52 -9.37 -3.82 -14.98
C GLY A 52 -9.71 -2.85 -16.11
N LEU A 53 -9.30 -1.58 -16.01
CA LEU A 53 -9.66 -0.50 -16.93
C LEU A 53 -8.44 0.17 -17.60
N THR A 54 -7.22 -0.21 -17.22
CA THR A 54 -5.98 0.38 -17.76
C THR A 54 -4.85 -0.65 -17.85
N ASP A 55 -3.82 -0.35 -18.63
CA ASP A 55 -2.67 -1.24 -18.83
C ASP A 55 -1.81 -1.35 -17.56
N SER A 56 -1.27 -2.55 -17.33
CA SER A 56 -0.40 -2.83 -16.18
C SER A 56 0.87 -1.99 -16.18
N SER A 57 1.45 -1.73 -17.36
CA SER A 57 2.65 -0.89 -17.51
C SER A 57 2.35 0.55 -17.10
N LYS A 58 1.24 1.10 -17.55
CA LYS A 58 0.77 2.45 -17.21
C LYS A 58 0.44 2.56 -15.71
N THR A 59 -0.18 1.53 -15.14
CA THR A 59 -0.44 1.43 -13.71
C THR A 59 0.84 1.52 -12.88
N ALA A 60 1.89 0.81 -13.28
CA ALA A 60 3.17 0.84 -12.57
C ALA A 60 3.79 2.25 -12.54
N LEU A 61 3.69 2.98 -13.64
CA LEU A 61 4.17 4.36 -13.75
C LEU A 61 3.35 5.32 -12.88
N ILE A 62 2.02 5.25 -12.94
CA ILE A 62 1.14 6.12 -12.15
C ILE A 62 1.35 5.88 -10.64
N LYS A 63 1.61 4.66 -10.21
CA LYS A 63 1.91 4.34 -8.82
C LYS A 63 3.17 5.04 -8.30
N GLN A 64 4.17 5.28 -9.15
CA GLN A 64 5.37 6.02 -8.76
C GLN A 64 5.07 7.49 -8.41
N VAL A 65 4.03 8.06 -9.02
CA VAL A 65 3.55 9.41 -8.69
C VAL A 65 3.20 9.53 -7.21
N GLY A 66 2.61 8.48 -6.60
CA GLY A 66 2.30 8.45 -5.17
C GLY A 66 3.53 8.63 -4.28
N ALA A 67 4.64 7.98 -4.62
CA ALA A 67 5.90 8.15 -3.88
C ALA A 67 6.44 9.58 -3.99
N LEU A 68 6.35 10.19 -5.17
CA LEU A 68 6.75 11.58 -5.38
C LEU A 68 5.86 12.55 -4.60
N PHE A 69 4.55 12.35 -4.63
CA PHE A 69 3.61 13.13 -3.81
C PHE A 69 3.92 13.02 -2.32
N TYR A 70 4.26 11.81 -1.84
CA TYR A 70 4.65 11.64 -0.45
C TYR A 70 5.89 12.47 -0.10
N VAL A 71 6.91 12.45 -0.93
CA VAL A 71 8.14 13.25 -0.72
C VAL A 71 7.86 14.76 -0.77
N CYS A 72 7.01 15.20 -1.73
CA CYS A 72 6.68 16.62 -1.89
C CYS A 72 5.78 17.15 -0.76
N PHE A 73 4.86 16.34 -0.25
CA PHE A 73 3.85 16.79 0.70
C PHE A 73 4.07 16.29 2.14
N SER A 74 5.12 15.50 2.39
CA SER A 74 5.43 14.98 3.72
C SER A 74 5.55 16.08 4.78
N PHE A 75 6.10 17.25 4.40
CA PHE A 75 6.27 18.39 5.30
C PHE A 75 4.92 18.98 5.78
N LEU A 76 3.85 18.85 5.01
CA LEU A 76 2.51 19.34 5.43
C LEU A 76 1.93 18.49 6.57
N PHE A 77 2.30 17.22 6.63
CA PHE A 77 1.75 16.26 7.58
C PHE A 77 2.69 15.92 8.74
N ILE A 78 4.00 16.16 8.54
CA ILE A 78 5.06 15.79 9.48
C ILE A 78 5.83 17.05 9.82
N LYS A 79 5.62 17.59 11.04
CA LYS A 79 6.24 18.83 11.49
C LYS A 79 7.77 18.80 11.55
N GLU A 80 8.34 17.60 11.65
CA GLU A 80 9.81 17.39 11.70
C GLU A 80 10.46 17.29 10.31
N ASP A 81 9.66 17.19 9.24
CA ASP A 81 10.16 17.03 7.88
C ASP A 81 10.20 18.41 7.19
N THR A 82 11.39 19.00 7.11
CA THR A 82 11.57 20.30 6.43
C THR A 82 11.62 20.13 4.91
N PRO A 83 10.94 21.00 4.16
CA PRO A 83 11.03 21.00 2.70
C PRO A 83 12.44 21.46 2.29
N THR A 84 13.24 20.52 1.84
CA THR A 84 14.59 20.82 1.32
C THR A 84 14.53 20.96 -0.20
N VAL A 85 15.17 21.97 -0.77
CA VAL A 85 15.25 22.18 -2.23
C VAL A 85 15.69 20.90 -2.95
N LYS A 86 16.62 20.14 -2.37
CA LYS A 86 17.08 18.85 -2.92
C LYS A 86 15.93 17.82 -3.07
N LYS A 87 15.01 17.76 -2.10
CA LYS A 87 13.83 16.85 -2.18
C LYS A 87 12.89 17.27 -3.30
N ILE A 88 12.65 18.56 -3.43
CA ILE A 88 11.74 19.11 -4.48
C ILE A 88 12.35 18.87 -5.86
N VAL A 89 13.65 19.14 -6.04
CA VAL A 89 14.36 18.89 -7.31
C VAL A 89 14.35 17.39 -7.65
N ALA A 90 14.65 16.52 -6.69
CA ALA A 90 14.64 15.08 -6.91
C ALA A 90 13.23 14.58 -7.32
N ALA A 91 12.18 15.08 -6.68
CA ALA A 91 10.80 14.76 -7.03
C ALA A 91 10.45 15.29 -8.43
N ALA A 92 10.84 16.50 -8.78
CA ALA A 92 10.63 17.08 -10.11
C ALA A 92 11.33 16.25 -11.21
N VAL A 93 12.58 15.86 -11.00
CA VAL A 93 13.32 14.98 -11.92
C VAL A 93 12.64 13.62 -12.07
N GLY A 94 12.21 13.02 -10.96
CA GLY A 94 11.45 11.77 -10.99
C GLY A 94 10.13 11.91 -11.75
N PHE A 95 9.40 13.01 -11.56
CA PHE A 95 8.16 13.29 -12.27
C PHE A 95 8.37 13.48 -13.78
N LEU A 96 9.42 14.20 -14.17
CA LEU A 96 9.84 14.33 -15.58
C LEU A 96 10.18 12.96 -16.19
N GLY A 97 10.88 12.10 -15.46
CA GLY A 97 11.16 10.72 -15.89
C GLY A 97 9.87 9.93 -16.17
N ILE A 98 8.87 10.03 -15.29
CA ILE A 98 7.57 9.38 -15.50
C ILE A 98 6.87 9.94 -16.74
N ILE A 99 6.89 11.26 -16.95
CA ILE A 99 6.31 11.89 -18.16
C ILE A 99 6.99 11.36 -19.42
N VAL A 100 8.31 11.36 -19.46
CA VAL A 100 9.10 10.87 -20.61
C VAL A 100 8.78 9.41 -20.93
N LEU A 101 8.65 8.56 -19.92
CA LEU A 101 8.28 7.15 -20.10
C LEU A 101 6.84 6.95 -20.58
N ASN A 102 5.95 7.91 -20.31
CA ASN A 102 4.54 7.86 -20.76
C ASN A 102 4.28 8.54 -22.10
N ILE A 103 5.25 9.23 -22.68
CA ILE A 103 5.13 9.79 -24.02
C ILE A 103 5.33 8.65 -25.03
N ASN A 104 4.26 7.93 -25.31
CA ASN A 104 4.21 6.98 -26.40
C ASN A 104 3.61 7.64 -27.65
N SER A 105 3.89 7.04 -28.81
CA SER A 105 3.44 7.48 -30.14
C SER A 105 1.91 7.63 -30.31
N GLU A 106 1.11 7.13 -29.37
CA GLU A 106 -0.37 7.16 -29.44
C GLU A 106 -1.01 8.33 -28.66
N GLY A 107 -0.20 9.21 -28.05
CA GLY A 107 -0.71 10.34 -27.27
C GLY A 107 -1.08 9.99 -25.82
N PHE A 108 -1.27 11.02 -25.02
CA PHE A 108 -1.62 10.90 -23.60
C PHE A 108 -3.14 10.74 -23.45
N SER A 109 -3.60 9.49 -23.36
CA SER A 109 -5.01 9.21 -23.04
C SER A 109 -5.17 8.95 -21.54
N PHE A 110 -5.91 9.81 -20.85
CA PHE A 110 -6.23 9.64 -19.44
C PHE A 110 -7.58 8.92 -19.31
N ALA A 111 -7.53 7.70 -18.83
CA ALA A 111 -8.71 6.85 -18.65
C ALA A 111 -9.20 6.87 -17.19
N LEU A 112 -10.43 6.46 -16.95
CA LEU A 112 -11.01 6.33 -15.61
C LEU A 112 -10.18 5.37 -14.74
N GLY A 113 -9.59 4.33 -15.33
CA GLY A 113 -8.66 3.43 -14.65
C GLY A 113 -7.43 4.15 -14.10
N ASP A 114 -6.87 5.11 -14.84
CA ASP A 114 -5.71 5.90 -14.40
C ASP A 114 -6.04 6.76 -13.19
N LEU A 115 -7.24 7.33 -13.14
CA LEU A 115 -7.74 8.10 -12.00
C LEU A 115 -7.85 7.22 -10.76
N LEU A 116 -8.38 6.00 -10.89
CA LEU A 116 -8.49 5.05 -9.79
C LEU A 116 -7.11 4.67 -9.24
N ILE A 117 -6.13 4.43 -10.11
CA ILE A 117 -4.75 4.14 -9.69
C ILE A 117 -4.12 5.36 -8.98
N LEU A 118 -4.41 6.55 -9.45
CA LEU A 118 -3.95 7.78 -8.82
C LEU A 118 -4.57 7.95 -7.42
N CYS A 119 -5.86 7.68 -7.26
CA CYS A 119 -6.53 7.63 -5.95
C CYS A 119 -5.90 6.57 -5.02
N ALA A 120 -5.58 5.39 -5.56
CA ALA A 120 -4.85 4.36 -4.81
C ALA A 120 -3.49 4.87 -4.30
N SER A 121 -2.76 5.61 -5.13
CA SER A 121 -1.48 6.22 -4.75
C SER A 121 -1.64 7.24 -3.63
N PHE A 122 -2.66 8.07 -3.66
CA PHE A 122 -2.97 8.99 -2.56
C PHE A 122 -3.33 8.25 -1.27
N CYS A 123 -4.09 7.17 -1.34
CA CYS A 123 -4.38 6.34 -0.16
C CYS A 123 -3.09 5.82 0.50
N THR A 124 -2.07 5.46 -0.28
CA THR A 124 -0.75 5.07 0.23
C THR A 124 -0.08 6.23 0.98
N VAL A 125 -0.13 7.44 0.44
CA VAL A 125 0.43 8.64 1.11
C VAL A 125 -0.21 8.85 2.47
N PHE A 126 -1.55 8.83 2.54
CA PHE A 126 -2.28 8.99 3.80
C PHE A 126 -1.97 7.87 4.78
N SER A 127 -1.90 6.62 4.32
CA SER A 127 -1.51 5.50 5.16
C SER A 127 -0.11 5.69 5.76
N ASN A 128 0.87 6.09 4.96
CA ASN A 128 2.24 6.32 5.42
C ASN A 128 2.30 7.42 6.49
N VAL A 129 1.54 8.51 6.32
CA VAL A 129 1.44 9.59 7.31
C VAL A 129 0.85 9.09 8.64
N ILE A 130 -0.24 8.31 8.58
CA ILE A 130 -0.88 7.73 9.76
C ILE A 130 0.06 6.73 10.43
N SER A 131 0.71 5.86 9.65
CA SER A 131 1.63 4.85 10.13
C SER A 131 2.81 5.45 10.88
N LYS A 132 3.37 6.57 10.41
CA LYS A 132 4.45 7.28 11.15
C LYS A 132 4.01 7.68 12.56
N LYS A 133 2.77 8.16 12.74
CA LYS A 133 2.23 8.51 14.06
C LYS A 133 2.01 7.28 14.95
N VAL A 134 1.67 6.16 14.35
CA VAL A 134 1.48 4.87 15.05
C VAL A 134 2.82 4.29 15.49
N PHE A 135 3.84 4.35 14.63
CA PHE A 135 5.18 3.79 14.88
C PHE A 135 5.92 4.42 16.07
N VAL A 136 5.53 5.60 16.49
CA VAL A 136 6.04 6.23 17.73
C VAL A 136 5.61 5.44 18.97
N LYS A 137 4.44 4.78 18.92
CA LYS A 137 3.83 4.08 20.08
C LYS A 137 3.84 2.55 19.96
N VAL A 138 3.84 2.05 18.74
CA VAL A 138 3.74 0.61 18.44
C VAL A 138 4.86 0.24 17.49
N SER A 139 5.47 -0.94 17.71
CA SER A 139 6.50 -1.46 16.81
C SER A 139 5.99 -1.51 15.36
N PRO A 140 6.80 -1.07 14.38
CA PRO A 140 6.44 -1.13 12.97
C PRO A 140 5.99 -2.52 12.51
N ILE A 141 6.67 -3.57 13.01
CA ILE A 141 6.36 -4.97 12.67
C ILE A 141 4.94 -5.34 13.15
N THR A 142 4.64 -5.06 14.42
CA THR A 142 3.32 -5.34 15.00
C THR A 142 2.23 -4.54 14.31
N SER A 143 2.49 -3.25 14.04
CA SER A 143 1.56 -2.36 13.35
C SER A 143 1.25 -2.87 11.94
N THR A 144 2.27 -3.24 11.15
CA THR A 144 2.11 -3.77 9.80
C THR A 144 1.36 -5.10 9.80
N GLY A 145 1.69 -6.02 10.72
CA GLY A 145 1.01 -7.31 10.84
C GLY A 145 -0.48 -7.17 11.12
N ILE A 146 -0.86 -6.34 12.08
CA ILE A 146 -2.28 -6.11 12.43
C ILE A 146 -3.02 -5.40 11.29
N SER A 147 -2.42 -4.39 10.68
CA SER A 147 -3.02 -3.69 9.54
C SER A 147 -3.24 -4.61 8.35
N GLN A 148 -2.28 -5.52 8.05
CA GLN A 148 -2.41 -6.51 6.98
C GLN A 148 -3.46 -7.56 7.29
N LEU A 149 -3.54 -8.05 8.53
CA LEU A 149 -4.58 -8.99 8.96
C LEU A 149 -5.96 -8.39 8.80
N PHE A 150 -6.17 -7.21 9.36
CA PHE A 150 -7.45 -6.51 9.31
C PHE A 150 -7.86 -6.18 7.87
N GLY A 151 -6.99 -5.48 7.14
CA GLY A 151 -7.28 -5.08 5.76
C GLY A 151 -7.45 -6.27 4.82
N GLY A 152 -6.64 -7.32 5.02
CA GLY A 152 -6.73 -8.57 4.28
C GLY A 152 -8.03 -9.34 4.54
N ALA A 153 -8.48 -9.40 5.79
CA ALA A 153 -9.74 -10.04 6.16
C ALA A 153 -10.94 -9.31 5.54
N VAL A 154 -10.95 -7.98 5.57
CA VAL A 154 -12.00 -7.16 4.94
C VAL A 154 -12.02 -7.36 3.43
N LEU A 155 -10.85 -7.28 2.76
CA LEU A 155 -10.79 -7.52 1.30
C LEU A 155 -11.19 -8.94 0.93
N LEU A 156 -10.88 -9.93 1.75
CA LEU A 156 -11.32 -11.31 1.54
C LEU A 156 -12.84 -11.42 1.65
N ALA A 157 -13.44 -10.81 2.67
CA ALA A 157 -14.88 -10.79 2.88
C ALA A 157 -15.60 -10.09 1.71
N VAL A 158 -15.10 -8.95 1.25
CA VAL A 158 -15.62 -8.24 0.08
C VAL A 158 -15.49 -9.11 -1.19
N GLY A 159 -14.35 -9.77 -1.39
CA GLY A 159 -14.15 -10.66 -2.53
C GLY A 159 -15.14 -11.81 -2.57
N PHE A 160 -15.43 -12.44 -1.43
CA PHE A 160 -16.48 -13.46 -1.34
C PHE A 160 -17.89 -12.91 -1.57
N ALA A 161 -18.20 -11.73 -1.01
CA ALA A 161 -19.49 -11.08 -1.21
C ALA A 161 -19.74 -10.70 -2.68
N MET A 162 -18.69 -10.43 -3.44
CA MET A 162 -18.74 -10.18 -4.88
C MET A 162 -18.78 -11.47 -5.74
N GLY A 163 -18.93 -12.64 -5.13
CA GLY A 163 -19.01 -13.92 -5.82
C GLY A 163 -17.65 -14.53 -6.20
N GLY A 164 -16.57 -14.03 -5.59
CA GLY A 164 -15.23 -14.58 -5.80
C GLY A 164 -15.11 -15.99 -5.24
N ASN A 165 -14.65 -16.93 -6.05
CA ASN A 165 -14.34 -18.28 -5.63
C ASN A 165 -12.83 -18.49 -5.52
N VAL A 166 -12.41 -19.20 -4.48
CA VAL A 166 -10.99 -19.56 -4.31
C VAL A 166 -10.74 -20.89 -5.01
N HIS A 167 -10.20 -20.83 -6.21
CA HIS A 167 -9.71 -22.03 -6.90
C HIS A 167 -8.23 -22.24 -6.58
N PHE A 168 -7.93 -23.31 -5.86
CA PHE A 168 -6.58 -23.73 -5.59
C PHE A 168 -6.07 -24.55 -6.79
N ARG A 169 -5.23 -23.96 -7.64
CA ARG A 169 -4.57 -24.68 -8.73
C ARG A 169 -3.11 -24.90 -8.34
N TRP A 170 -2.67 -26.15 -8.39
CA TRP A 170 -1.26 -26.54 -8.25
C TRP A 170 -0.53 -26.25 -9.56
N ASP A 171 -0.28 -24.95 -9.82
CA ASP A 171 0.36 -24.48 -11.04
C ASP A 171 1.41 -23.42 -10.69
N SER A 172 2.15 -22.92 -11.67
CA SER A 172 3.12 -21.81 -11.52
C SER A 172 2.55 -20.60 -10.80
N SER A 173 1.24 -20.38 -10.86
CA SER A 173 0.53 -19.35 -10.06
C SER A 173 0.70 -19.52 -8.55
N LEU A 174 0.86 -20.73 -8.04
CA LEU A 174 1.10 -20.97 -6.61
C LEU A 174 2.50 -20.55 -6.21
N LEU A 175 3.51 -20.82 -7.05
CA LEU A 175 4.89 -20.35 -6.82
C LEU A 175 4.96 -18.82 -6.81
N ILE A 176 4.26 -18.17 -7.75
CA ILE A 176 4.15 -16.71 -7.79
C ILE A 176 3.48 -16.17 -6.52
N MET A 177 2.41 -16.82 -6.05
CA MET A 177 1.71 -16.42 -4.83
C MET A 177 2.62 -16.54 -3.59
N VAL A 178 3.36 -17.64 -3.47
CA VAL A 178 4.35 -17.84 -2.39
C VAL A 178 5.45 -16.79 -2.48
N TYR A 179 5.99 -16.53 -3.67
CA TYR A 179 6.99 -15.48 -3.89
C TYR A 179 6.48 -14.11 -3.45
N ILE A 180 5.26 -13.73 -3.86
CA ILE A 180 4.65 -12.45 -3.47
C ILE A 180 4.40 -12.38 -1.95
N CYS A 181 4.02 -13.50 -1.31
CA CYS A 181 3.88 -13.56 0.15
C CYS A 181 5.22 -13.32 0.84
N VAL A 182 6.28 -14.00 0.43
CA VAL A 182 7.63 -13.82 0.98
C VAL A 182 8.12 -12.38 0.75
N ALA A 183 7.99 -11.85 -0.46
CA ALA A 183 8.36 -10.48 -0.79
C ALA A 183 7.56 -9.41 -0.05
N SER A 184 6.39 -9.75 0.49
CA SER A 184 5.57 -8.83 1.30
C SER A 184 5.92 -8.86 2.79
N ILE A 185 6.76 -9.81 3.22
CA ILE A 185 7.23 -9.97 4.61
C ILE A 185 8.60 -9.28 4.78
N VAL A 186 9.44 -9.28 3.74
CA VAL A 186 10.75 -8.64 3.69
C VAL A 186 10.60 -7.14 3.48
#